data_8aa5b37b35823754097a1498f996be42
#
_entry.id   8aa5b37b35823754097a1498f996be42
#
_cell.length_a   1.000
_cell.length_b   1.000
_cell.length_c   1.000
_cell.angle_alpha   90.00
_cell.angle_beta   90.00
_cell.angle_gamma   90.00
#
_symmetry.space_group_name_H-M   'P 1'
#
loop_
_entity.id
_entity.type
_entity.pdbx_description
1 polymer ?
#
loop_
_entity_poly.entity_id
_entity_poly.type
_entity_poly.pdbx_seq_one_letter_code
_entity_poly.pdbx_strand_id
1 'polypeptide(L)'
;MSRAHMLANLGGVIVPFLAFLVAVVLLWNTVVGWTDIAILTVGYLLTGIGITVGFHRLLTHRSFKTYGGIRYALAALGSMAVEGPVLAWVSDHRKHHQFSDREGDPHSPHLAEGARPVAVLKGLFHAHVGWLFVEEGRANSRRYAPDLMADRGMRIVDRTFPWLVVVSLIVPFGAGYLLSGSLWGGFTGLLWGGFVRIFLLHHVTFSINSICHLWGTRRFRCDDESRNVFWLSILSFGEAWHHNHHAFPTSAFHGLKRWEVDPGGLFIVTLERFGLAWNVVRITPERQERKEVASNTA
;
A
#
# COMPACT_ATOMS: atom_id res chain seq x y z
N MET A 1 4.58 -9.13 -20.99
CA MET A 1 5.49 -8.34 -20.10
C MET A 1 6.87 -8.28 -20.71
N SER A 2 7.52 -7.10 -20.76
CA SER A 2 8.90 -7.02 -21.25
C SER A 2 9.85 -7.73 -20.27
N ARG A 3 10.99 -8.28 -20.79
CA ARG A 3 12.01 -8.90 -19.93
C ARG A 3 12.52 -7.94 -18.85
N ALA A 4 12.66 -6.66 -19.17
CA ALA A 4 13.08 -5.64 -18.21
C ALA A 4 12.07 -5.45 -17.07
N HIS A 5 10.78 -5.43 -17.37
CA HIS A 5 9.73 -5.31 -16.36
C HIS A 5 9.67 -6.57 -15.45
N MET A 6 9.79 -7.76 -16.05
CA MET A 6 9.85 -9.01 -15.28
C MET A 6 11.07 -9.04 -14.33
N LEU A 7 12.25 -8.63 -14.81
CA LEU A 7 13.45 -8.56 -13.98
C LEU A 7 13.34 -7.50 -12.88
N ALA A 8 12.72 -6.35 -13.16
CA ALA A 8 12.47 -5.32 -12.15
C ALA A 8 11.53 -5.82 -11.04
N ASN A 9 10.43 -6.49 -11.39
CA ASN A 9 9.51 -7.07 -10.41
C ASN A 9 10.20 -8.21 -9.61
N LEU A 10 10.95 -9.07 -10.29
CA LEU A 10 11.71 -10.13 -9.64
C LEU A 10 12.74 -9.56 -8.66
N GLY A 11 13.47 -8.54 -9.07
CA GLY A 11 14.42 -7.83 -8.21
C GLY A 11 13.70 -7.17 -7.02
N GLY A 12 12.56 -6.51 -7.25
CA GLY A 12 11.75 -5.85 -6.22
C GLY A 12 11.17 -6.81 -5.18
N VAL A 13 10.97 -8.09 -5.52
CA VAL A 13 10.46 -9.12 -4.60
C VAL A 13 11.61 -9.91 -3.96
N ILE A 14 12.56 -10.42 -4.77
CA ILE A 14 13.61 -11.32 -4.29
C ILE A 14 14.67 -10.59 -3.47
N VAL A 15 15.13 -9.42 -3.92
CA VAL A 15 16.20 -8.70 -3.21
C VAL A 15 15.79 -8.29 -1.79
N PRO A 16 14.61 -7.69 -1.55
CA PRO A 16 14.16 -7.41 -0.18
C PRO A 16 13.95 -8.68 0.66
N PHE A 17 13.49 -9.77 0.06
CA PHE A 17 13.33 -11.05 0.76
C PHE A 17 14.69 -11.62 1.21
N LEU A 18 15.69 -11.66 0.34
CA LEU A 18 17.05 -12.10 0.70
C LEU A 18 17.67 -11.18 1.76
N ALA A 19 17.49 -9.87 1.63
CA ALA A 19 17.96 -8.91 2.61
C ALA A 19 17.27 -9.11 3.98
N PHE A 20 15.97 -9.45 4.00
CA PHE A 20 15.27 -9.82 5.23
C PHE A 20 15.87 -11.07 5.88
N LEU A 21 16.21 -12.11 5.10
CA LEU A 21 16.88 -13.31 5.65
C LEU A 21 18.25 -12.97 6.25
N VAL A 22 19.03 -12.11 5.58
CA VAL A 22 20.32 -11.62 6.12
C VAL A 22 20.09 -10.84 7.42
N ALA A 23 19.07 -9.98 7.46
CA ALA A 23 18.71 -9.24 8.66
C ALA A 23 18.34 -10.17 9.84
N VAL A 24 17.58 -11.26 9.59
CA VAL A 24 17.25 -12.27 10.60
C VAL A 24 18.53 -12.94 11.16
N VAL A 25 19.49 -13.27 10.31
CA VAL A 25 20.79 -13.82 10.73
C VAL A 25 21.58 -12.82 11.58
N LEU A 26 21.60 -11.56 11.19
CA LEU A 26 22.25 -10.50 11.96
C LEU A 26 21.59 -10.27 13.32
N LEU A 27 20.27 -10.35 13.41
CA LEU A 27 19.51 -10.33 14.67
C LEU A 27 19.89 -11.48 15.59
N TRP A 28 20.09 -12.67 15.00
CA TRP A 28 20.46 -13.87 15.78
C TRP A 28 21.86 -13.77 16.37
N ASN A 29 22.78 -13.15 15.64
CA ASN A 29 24.20 -13.09 16.01
C ASN A 29 24.65 -11.74 16.61
N THR A 30 23.84 -10.68 16.45
CA THR A 30 24.20 -9.31 16.85
C THR A 30 22.95 -8.55 17.25
N VAL A 31 22.99 -7.81 18.35
CA VAL A 31 21.86 -6.98 18.80
C VAL A 31 21.67 -5.84 17.78
N VAL A 32 20.44 -5.68 17.28
CA VAL A 32 20.06 -4.55 16.43
C VAL A 32 20.19 -3.24 17.21
N GLY A 33 20.83 -2.25 16.61
CA GLY A 33 20.96 -0.93 17.23
C GLY A 33 19.66 -0.12 17.18
N TRP A 34 19.44 0.76 18.14
CA TRP A 34 18.31 1.70 18.13
C TRP A 34 18.28 2.58 16.90
N THR A 35 19.43 2.90 16.34
CA THR A 35 19.57 3.65 15.08
C THR A 35 18.91 2.93 13.92
N ASP A 36 19.11 1.61 13.80
CA ASP A 36 18.53 0.80 12.73
C ASP A 36 17.01 0.72 12.85
N ILE A 37 16.51 0.53 14.09
CA ILE A 37 15.07 0.55 14.38
C ILE A 37 14.45 1.90 14.06
N ALA A 38 15.12 3.00 14.40
CA ALA A 38 14.63 4.35 14.10
C ALA A 38 14.57 4.61 12.60
N ILE A 39 15.61 4.26 11.86
CA ILE A 39 15.67 4.45 10.39
C ILE A 39 14.58 3.59 9.70
N LEU A 40 14.44 2.32 10.11
CA LEU A 40 13.38 1.44 9.62
C LEU A 40 12.01 2.04 9.90
N THR A 41 11.74 2.45 11.14
CA THR A 41 10.43 2.99 11.55
C THR A 41 10.09 4.26 10.79
N VAL A 42 11.00 5.24 10.73
CA VAL A 42 10.77 6.50 10.01
C VAL A 42 10.56 6.24 8.52
N GLY A 43 11.39 5.40 7.90
CA GLY A 43 11.24 5.02 6.50
C GLY A 43 9.91 4.34 6.22
N TYR A 44 9.48 3.42 7.11
CA TYR A 44 8.20 2.72 7.02
C TYR A 44 7.01 3.68 7.11
N LEU A 45 7.02 4.59 8.09
CA LEU A 45 5.96 5.59 8.27
C LEU A 45 5.85 6.51 7.06
N LEU A 46 6.96 7.06 6.57
CA LEU A 46 6.97 7.99 5.44
C LEU A 46 6.47 7.33 4.15
N THR A 47 7.00 6.17 3.81
CA THR A 47 6.63 5.48 2.56
C THR A 47 5.25 4.83 2.65
N GLY A 48 4.85 4.32 3.83
CA GLY A 48 3.51 3.83 4.09
C GLY A 48 2.44 4.93 3.96
N ILE A 49 2.67 6.12 4.52
CA ILE A 49 1.80 7.29 4.30
C ILE A 49 1.76 7.66 2.81
N GLY A 50 2.90 7.58 2.10
CA GLY A 50 2.96 7.81 0.66
C GLY A 50 2.03 6.88 -0.13
N ILE A 51 1.97 5.59 0.20
CA ILE A 51 1.04 4.62 -0.39
C ILE A 51 -0.40 4.89 0.07
N THR A 52 -0.65 4.86 1.37
CA THR A 52 -2.01 4.81 1.90
C THR A 52 -2.74 6.14 1.79
N VAL A 53 -2.07 7.25 2.10
CA VAL A 53 -2.67 8.58 1.99
C VAL A 53 -2.43 9.18 0.61
N GLY A 54 -1.22 9.03 0.05
CA GLY A 54 -0.85 9.58 -1.26
C GLY A 54 -1.49 8.83 -2.41
N PHE A 55 -1.02 7.62 -2.71
CA PHE A 55 -1.48 6.86 -3.88
C PHE A 55 -2.95 6.45 -3.74
N HIS A 56 -3.32 5.91 -2.60
CA HIS A 56 -4.64 5.32 -2.41
C HIS A 56 -5.72 6.38 -2.19
N ARG A 57 -5.73 7.09 -1.05
CA ARG A 57 -6.84 7.98 -0.69
C ARG A 57 -6.87 9.28 -1.51
N LEU A 58 -5.71 9.90 -1.75
CA LEU A 58 -5.64 11.17 -2.48
C LEU A 58 -5.74 11.00 -3.99
N LEU A 59 -4.88 10.15 -4.60
CA LEU A 59 -4.76 10.06 -6.05
C LEU A 59 -5.75 9.08 -6.67
N THR A 60 -6.01 7.92 -6.03
CA THR A 60 -6.97 6.94 -6.54
C THR A 60 -8.40 7.37 -6.28
N HIS A 61 -8.76 7.58 -5.00
CA HIS A 61 -10.14 7.79 -4.57
C HIS A 61 -10.55 9.26 -4.43
N ARG A 62 -9.58 10.18 -4.50
CA ARG A 62 -9.83 11.64 -4.39
C ARG A 62 -10.63 11.99 -3.13
N SER A 63 -10.31 11.30 -2.04
CA SER A 63 -11.03 11.38 -0.75
C SER A 63 -10.86 12.73 -0.04
N PHE A 64 -9.89 13.53 -0.46
CA PHE A 64 -9.66 14.89 0.00
C PHE A 64 -8.87 15.70 -1.04
N LYS A 65 -8.72 17.00 -0.81
CA LYS A 65 -7.87 17.90 -1.62
C LYS A 65 -6.73 18.45 -0.79
N THR A 66 -5.62 18.77 -1.44
CA THR A 66 -4.42 19.37 -0.83
C THR A 66 -3.67 20.23 -1.83
N TYR A 67 -2.66 20.96 -1.35
CA TYR A 67 -1.77 21.77 -2.20
C TYR A 67 -0.90 20.89 -3.11
N GLY A 68 -0.54 21.43 -4.29
CA GLY A 68 0.26 20.70 -5.28
C GLY A 68 1.59 20.18 -4.73
N GLY A 69 2.29 20.97 -3.92
CA GLY A 69 3.54 20.55 -3.28
C GLY A 69 3.37 19.29 -2.41
N ILE A 70 2.33 19.27 -1.55
CA ILE A 70 2.03 18.11 -0.68
C ILE A 70 1.60 16.90 -1.53
N ARG A 71 0.79 17.13 -2.57
CA ARG A 71 0.33 16.08 -3.48
C ARG A 71 1.51 15.38 -4.17
N TYR A 72 2.48 16.14 -4.68
CA TYR A 72 3.66 15.57 -5.33
C TYR A 72 4.63 14.95 -4.32
N ALA A 73 4.78 15.53 -3.12
CA ALA A 73 5.59 14.94 -2.05
C ALA A 73 5.03 13.58 -1.61
N LEU A 74 3.72 13.46 -1.40
CA LEU A 74 3.07 12.19 -1.09
C LEU A 74 3.22 11.17 -2.23
N ALA A 75 3.14 11.63 -3.49
CA ALA A 75 3.37 10.76 -4.64
C ALA A 75 4.83 10.27 -4.73
N ALA A 76 5.81 11.13 -4.43
CA ALA A 76 7.21 10.74 -4.37
C ALA A 76 7.48 9.74 -3.24
N LEU A 77 6.94 9.98 -2.03
CA LEU A 77 7.05 9.05 -0.90
C LEU A 77 6.40 7.69 -1.21
N GLY A 78 5.24 7.66 -1.88
CA GLY A 78 4.61 6.42 -2.33
C GLY A 78 5.47 5.68 -3.36
N SER A 79 6.11 6.40 -4.29
CA SER A 79 7.07 5.80 -5.24
C SER A 79 8.29 5.20 -4.54
N MET A 80 8.75 5.80 -3.43
CA MET A 80 9.85 5.29 -2.60
C MET A 80 9.49 4.01 -1.82
N ALA A 81 8.22 3.61 -1.77
CA ALA A 81 7.79 2.30 -1.27
C ALA A 81 8.19 1.13 -2.20
N VAL A 82 8.53 1.44 -3.46
CA VAL A 82 8.96 0.46 -4.49
C VAL A 82 7.84 -0.50 -4.92
N GLU A 83 6.58 -0.07 -4.82
CA GLU A 83 5.40 -0.84 -5.27
C GLU A 83 5.02 -0.55 -6.74
N GLY A 84 5.82 0.24 -7.44
CA GLY A 84 5.62 0.63 -8.83
C GLY A 84 5.43 2.14 -9.01
N PRO A 85 5.53 2.62 -10.28
CA PRO A 85 5.30 4.02 -10.58
C PRO A 85 3.83 4.42 -10.35
N VAL A 86 3.62 5.69 -9.98
CA VAL A 86 2.32 6.18 -9.49
C VAL A 86 1.17 5.97 -10.47
N LEU A 87 1.41 6.16 -11.78
CA LEU A 87 0.36 5.99 -12.79
C LEU A 87 -0.09 4.53 -12.93
N ALA A 88 0.86 3.59 -12.87
CA ALA A 88 0.57 2.16 -12.92
C ALA A 88 -0.20 1.72 -11.66
N TRP A 89 0.30 2.06 -10.47
CA TRP A 89 -0.30 1.69 -9.20
C TRP A 89 -1.76 2.18 -9.09
N VAL A 90 -1.99 3.47 -9.36
CA VAL A 90 -3.35 4.07 -9.33
C VAL A 90 -4.26 3.43 -10.37
N SER A 91 -3.73 3.11 -11.55
CA SER A 91 -4.52 2.49 -12.62
C SER A 91 -4.95 1.07 -12.26
N ASP A 92 -4.03 0.25 -11.76
CA ASP A 92 -4.31 -1.12 -11.33
C ASP A 92 -5.34 -1.11 -10.20
N HIS A 93 -5.23 -0.19 -9.23
CA HIS A 93 -6.15 -0.10 -8.10
C HIS A 93 -7.55 0.39 -8.51
N ARG A 94 -7.66 1.37 -9.43
CA ARG A 94 -8.96 1.79 -9.97
C ARG A 94 -9.62 0.68 -10.78
N LYS A 95 -8.83 -0.12 -11.50
CA LYS A 95 -9.32 -1.30 -12.21
C LYS A 95 -9.79 -2.38 -11.25
N HIS A 96 -9.04 -2.63 -10.16
CA HIS A 96 -9.44 -3.53 -9.09
C HIS A 96 -10.83 -3.16 -8.55
N HIS A 97 -11.07 -1.91 -8.18
CA HIS A 97 -12.40 -1.48 -7.71
C HIS A 97 -13.51 -1.66 -8.75
N GLN A 98 -13.21 -1.56 -10.04
CA GLN A 98 -14.21 -1.80 -11.09
C GLN A 98 -14.58 -3.27 -11.24
N PHE A 99 -13.62 -4.18 -11.01
CA PHE A 99 -13.77 -5.62 -11.26
C PHE A 99 -13.56 -6.48 -10.01
N SER A 100 -13.58 -5.88 -8.82
CA SER A 100 -13.21 -6.54 -7.57
C SER A 100 -13.79 -7.94 -7.46
N ASP A 101 -12.91 -8.94 -7.30
CA ASP A 101 -13.19 -10.37 -7.21
C ASP A 101 -13.91 -11.00 -8.41
N ARG A 102 -13.86 -10.33 -9.57
CA ARG A 102 -14.44 -10.80 -10.84
C ARG A 102 -13.38 -10.89 -11.94
N GLU A 103 -13.71 -11.52 -13.05
CA GLU A 103 -12.86 -11.56 -14.23
C GLU A 103 -12.45 -10.14 -14.65
N GLY A 104 -11.14 -9.94 -14.80
CA GLY A 104 -10.55 -8.63 -15.07
C GLY A 104 -9.93 -7.93 -13.86
N ASP A 105 -10.13 -8.44 -12.63
CA ASP A 105 -9.42 -7.95 -11.44
C ASP A 105 -7.92 -8.31 -11.54
N PRO A 106 -6.99 -7.34 -11.35
CA PRO A 106 -5.57 -7.62 -11.45
C PRO A 106 -5.04 -8.62 -10.42
N HIS A 107 -5.64 -8.72 -9.24
CA HIS A 107 -5.05 -9.44 -8.10
C HIS A 107 -6.06 -10.11 -7.15
N SER A 108 -7.22 -10.56 -7.64
CA SER A 108 -8.16 -11.29 -6.81
C SER A 108 -7.68 -12.69 -6.46
N PRO A 109 -7.86 -13.14 -5.20
CA PRO A 109 -7.62 -14.51 -4.80
C PRO A 109 -8.72 -15.48 -5.28
N HIS A 110 -9.85 -14.97 -5.78
CA HIS A 110 -11.04 -15.75 -6.12
C HIS A 110 -11.09 -16.20 -7.60
N LEU A 111 -10.13 -15.79 -8.42
CA LEU A 111 -10.10 -16.12 -9.86
C LEU A 111 -9.56 -17.54 -10.15
N ALA A 112 -9.02 -18.23 -9.16
CA ALA A 112 -8.58 -19.62 -9.32
C ALA A 112 -9.80 -20.56 -9.33
N GLU A 113 -9.91 -21.42 -10.36
CA GLU A 113 -11.04 -22.35 -10.48
C GLU A 113 -11.09 -23.38 -9.36
N GLY A 114 -12.24 -23.50 -8.72
CA GLY A 114 -12.62 -24.53 -7.76
C GLY A 114 -12.41 -24.18 -6.29
N ALA A 115 -13.25 -24.76 -5.43
CA ALA A 115 -13.24 -24.57 -3.97
C ALA A 115 -12.23 -25.49 -3.23
N ARG A 116 -11.34 -26.18 -3.94
CA ARG A 116 -10.34 -27.09 -3.32
C ARG A 116 -9.27 -26.27 -2.59
N PRO A 117 -8.70 -26.75 -1.47
CA PRO A 117 -7.64 -26.06 -0.73
C PRO A 117 -6.47 -25.60 -1.61
N VAL A 118 -6.11 -26.40 -2.63
CA VAL A 118 -5.05 -26.03 -3.59
C VAL A 118 -5.43 -24.81 -4.44
N ALA A 119 -6.71 -24.67 -4.84
CA ALA A 119 -7.17 -23.49 -5.58
C ALA A 119 -7.13 -22.23 -4.71
N VAL A 120 -7.54 -22.33 -3.44
CA VAL A 120 -7.45 -21.22 -2.47
C VAL A 120 -6.00 -20.78 -2.27
N LEU A 121 -5.06 -21.72 -2.10
CA LEU A 121 -3.63 -21.43 -1.98
C LEU A 121 -3.04 -20.79 -3.24
N LYS A 122 -3.43 -21.25 -4.43
CA LYS A 122 -3.03 -20.64 -5.70
C LYS A 122 -3.58 -19.22 -5.83
N GLY A 123 -4.85 -19.00 -5.50
CA GLY A 123 -5.48 -17.69 -5.50
C GLY A 123 -4.81 -16.75 -4.51
N LEU A 124 -4.53 -17.22 -3.29
CA LEU A 124 -3.81 -16.46 -2.27
C LEU A 124 -2.41 -16.06 -2.74
N PHE A 125 -1.64 -16.99 -3.30
CA PHE A 125 -0.32 -16.71 -3.88
C PHE A 125 -0.41 -15.71 -5.03
N HIS A 126 -1.38 -15.88 -5.93
CA HIS A 126 -1.61 -14.95 -7.04
C HIS A 126 -1.90 -13.55 -6.51
N ALA A 127 -2.87 -13.38 -5.62
CA ALA A 127 -3.26 -12.09 -5.07
C ALA A 127 -2.14 -11.44 -4.25
N HIS A 128 -1.31 -12.25 -3.57
CA HIS A 128 -0.22 -11.74 -2.74
C HIS A 128 0.98 -11.25 -3.57
N VAL A 129 1.53 -12.10 -4.44
CA VAL A 129 2.72 -11.76 -5.24
C VAL A 129 2.63 -12.19 -6.71
N GLY A 130 1.87 -13.22 -7.04
CA GLY A 130 1.86 -13.81 -8.38
C GLY A 130 1.43 -12.85 -9.47
N TRP A 131 0.48 -11.96 -9.18
CA TRP A 131 -0.02 -10.95 -10.12
C TRP A 131 1.06 -9.98 -10.62
N LEU A 132 2.12 -9.79 -9.85
CA LEU A 132 3.26 -8.94 -10.26
C LEU A 132 4.01 -9.49 -11.48
N PHE A 133 3.90 -10.78 -11.74
CA PHE A 133 4.58 -11.51 -12.82
C PHE A 133 3.69 -11.81 -14.02
N VAL A 134 2.41 -11.40 -13.96
CA VAL A 134 1.42 -11.62 -15.01
C VAL A 134 1.10 -10.28 -15.68
N GLU A 135 1.04 -10.24 -17.00
CA GLU A 135 0.65 -9.03 -17.75
C GLU A 135 -0.86 -8.94 -17.94
N GLU A 136 -1.51 -10.08 -18.00
CA GLU A 136 -2.97 -10.19 -18.04
C GLU A 136 -3.56 -9.58 -16.77
N GLY A 137 -4.56 -8.72 -16.95
CA GLY A 137 -5.17 -8.01 -15.83
C GLY A 137 -4.58 -6.63 -15.53
N ARG A 138 -3.38 -6.29 -16.01
CA ARG A 138 -2.80 -4.95 -15.80
C ARG A 138 -3.65 -3.85 -16.43
N ALA A 139 -3.73 -2.72 -15.75
CA ALA A 139 -4.53 -1.58 -16.19
C ALA A 139 -3.78 -0.70 -17.20
N ASN A 140 -4.53 -0.16 -18.17
CA ASN A 140 -4.01 0.86 -19.07
C ASN A 140 -4.21 2.25 -18.44
N SER A 141 -3.13 2.97 -18.16
CA SER A 141 -3.18 4.27 -17.49
C SER A 141 -3.92 5.35 -18.30
N ARG A 142 -3.98 5.24 -19.62
CA ARG A 142 -4.81 6.15 -20.45
C ARG A 142 -6.31 6.00 -20.16
N ARG A 143 -6.74 4.79 -19.79
CA ARG A 143 -8.14 4.50 -19.47
C ARG A 143 -8.44 4.77 -17.98
N TYR A 144 -7.55 4.34 -17.07
CA TYR A 144 -7.84 4.31 -15.64
C TYR A 144 -7.29 5.52 -14.86
N ALA A 145 -6.26 6.22 -15.39
CA ALA A 145 -5.68 7.39 -14.75
C ALA A 145 -5.49 8.59 -15.71
N PRO A 146 -6.48 8.93 -16.59
CA PRO A 146 -6.34 10.03 -17.55
C PRO A 146 -6.10 11.38 -16.88
N ASP A 147 -6.68 11.60 -15.70
CA ASP A 147 -6.50 12.80 -14.89
C ASP A 147 -5.05 12.97 -14.41
N LEU A 148 -4.41 11.90 -13.94
CA LEU A 148 -3.01 11.93 -13.52
C LEU A 148 -2.07 12.03 -14.74
N MET A 149 -2.43 11.42 -15.87
CA MET A 149 -1.68 11.57 -17.11
C MET A 149 -1.76 12.99 -17.67
N ALA A 150 -2.84 13.73 -17.45
CA ALA A 150 -2.94 15.13 -17.82
C ALA A 150 -2.07 16.05 -16.94
N ASP A 151 -1.79 15.66 -15.71
CA ASP A 151 -0.99 16.41 -14.74
C ASP A 151 0.52 16.29 -15.06
N ARG A 152 1.15 17.43 -15.42
CA ARG A 152 2.58 17.49 -15.77
C ARG A 152 3.47 17.08 -14.61
N GLY A 153 3.18 17.54 -13.37
CA GLY A 153 3.96 17.21 -12.19
C GLY A 153 3.88 15.72 -11.86
N MET A 154 2.69 15.14 -11.98
CA MET A 154 2.50 13.71 -11.74
C MET A 154 3.26 12.84 -12.75
N ARG A 155 3.27 13.24 -14.05
CA ARG A 155 4.11 12.56 -15.05
C ARG A 155 5.62 12.66 -14.77
N ILE A 156 6.06 13.77 -14.14
CA ILE A 156 7.47 13.89 -13.70
C ILE A 156 7.74 12.89 -12.57
N VAL A 157 6.91 12.86 -11.53
CA VAL A 157 7.04 11.87 -10.45
C VAL A 157 7.07 10.44 -10.98
N ASP A 158 6.15 10.12 -11.90
CA ASP A 158 6.09 8.79 -12.52
C ASP A 158 7.38 8.42 -13.26
N ARG A 159 7.89 9.32 -14.10
CA ARG A 159 9.13 9.11 -14.87
C ARG A 159 10.38 9.05 -13.99
N THR A 160 10.38 9.72 -12.86
CA THR A 160 11.50 9.72 -11.91
C THR A 160 11.47 8.53 -10.95
N PHE A 161 10.50 7.62 -11.09
CA PHE A 161 10.38 6.43 -10.24
C PHE A 161 11.69 5.66 -10.03
N PRO A 162 12.52 5.33 -11.07
CA PRO A 162 13.78 4.63 -10.86
C PRO A 162 14.75 5.39 -9.94
N TRP A 163 14.78 6.72 -10.05
CA TRP A 163 15.62 7.57 -9.19
C TRP A 163 15.06 7.64 -7.76
N LEU A 164 13.74 7.66 -7.59
CA LEU A 164 13.10 7.62 -6.27
C LEU A 164 13.38 6.29 -5.55
N VAL A 165 13.46 5.18 -6.30
CA VAL A 165 13.93 3.88 -5.77
C VAL A 165 15.37 3.98 -5.28
N VAL A 166 16.28 4.58 -6.06
CA VAL A 166 17.68 4.80 -5.66
C VAL A 166 17.76 5.67 -4.40
N VAL A 167 17.04 6.79 -4.37
CA VAL A 167 16.97 7.67 -3.18
C VAL A 167 16.44 6.91 -1.96
N SER A 168 15.43 6.05 -2.14
CA SER A 168 14.85 5.21 -1.09
C SER A 168 15.85 4.25 -0.44
N LEU A 169 16.94 3.92 -1.11
CA LEU A 169 18.04 3.09 -0.60
C LEU A 169 19.22 3.91 -0.09
N ILE A 170 19.57 5.01 -0.79
CA ILE A 170 20.70 5.88 -0.40
C ILE A 170 20.43 6.62 0.91
N VAL A 171 19.19 7.11 1.11
CA VAL A 171 18.83 7.88 2.31
C VAL A 171 19.03 7.07 3.61
N PRO A 172 18.55 5.81 3.73
CA PRO A 172 18.81 4.99 4.91
C PRO A 172 20.30 4.70 5.13
N PHE A 173 21.07 4.46 4.05
CA PHE A 173 22.54 4.31 4.14
C PHE A 173 23.18 5.57 4.72
N GLY A 174 22.86 6.73 4.14
CA GLY A 174 23.41 8.01 4.60
C GLY A 174 23.03 8.32 6.05
N ALA A 175 21.78 8.07 6.44
CA ALA A 175 21.32 8.23 7.82
C ALA A 175 22.09 7.32 8.79
N GLY A 176 22.25 6.04 8.45
CA GLY A 176 23.01 5.09 9.25
C GLY A 176 24.49 5.49 9.40
N TYR A 177 25.11 5.90 8.30
CA TYR A 177 26.48 6.41 8.31
C TYR A 177 26.64 7.65 9.20
N LEU A 178 25.79 8.65 9.02
CA LEU A 178 25.88 9.92 9.77
C LEU A 178 25.60 9.74 11.27
N LEU A 179 24.63 8.89 11.63
CA LEU A 179 24.25 8.66 13.03
C LEU A 179 25.24 7.79 13.80
N SER A 180 25.91 6.84 13.11
CA SER A 180 26.88 5.92 13.73
C SER A 180 28.34 6.35 13.60
N GLY A 181 28.63 7.28 12.66
CA GLY A 181 30.00 7.67 12.31
C GLY A 181 30.80 6.55 11.61
N SER A 182 30.15 5.52 11.08
CA SER A 182 30.83 4.34 10.51
C SER A 182 30.18 3.84 9.21
N LEU A 183 31.00 3.29 8.30
CA LEU A 183 30.49 2.62 7.10
C LEU A 183 29.61 1.43 7.43
N TRP A 184 29.92 0.70 8.51
CA TRP A 184 29.08 -0.41 8.97
C TRP A 184 27.67 0.05 9.33
N GLY A 185 27.52 1.17 10.06
CA GLY A 185 26.22 1.76 10.34
C GLY A 185 25.50 2.24 9.07
N GLY A 186 26.23 2.67 8.03
CA GLY A 186 25.66 2.92 6.72
C GLY A 186 25.05 1.65 6.10
N PHE A 187 25.75 0.53 6.13
CA PHE A 187 25.26 -0.75 5.59
C PHE A 187 24.09 -1.31 6.40
N THR A 188 24.11 -1.24 7.74
CA THR A 188 22.99 -1.67 8.56
C THR A 188 21.76 -0.76 8.35
N GLY A 189 21.95 0.55 8.24
CA GLY A 189 20.90 1.49 7.86
C GLY A 189 20.28 1.19 6.50
N LEU A 190 21.08 0.85 5.48
CA LEU A 190 20.60 0.37 4.18
C LEU A 190 19.82 -0.94 4.30
N LEU A 191 20.35 -1.90 5.07
CA LEU A 191 19.69 -3.19 5.26
C LEU A 191 18.30 -3.01 5.91
N TRP A 192 18.25 -2.33 7.06
CA TRP A 192 17.02 -2.18 7.84
C TRP A 192 16.07 -1.14 7.23
N GLY A 193 16.52 0.09 7.00
CA GLY A 193 15.70 1.19 6.48
C GLY A 193 15.45 1.13 4.98
N GLY A 194 16.31 0.42 4.23
CA GLY A 194 16.12 0.14 2.81
C GLY A 194 15.35 -1.17 2.59
N PHE A 195 16.07 -2.29 2.57
CA PHE A 195 15.54 -3.57 2.11
C PHE A 195 14.51 -4.19 3.05
N VAL A 196 14.76 -4.25 4.37
CA VAL A 196 13.82 -4.83 5.34
C VAL A 196 12.53 -4.01 5.39
N ARG A 197 12.64 -2.67 5.35
CA ARG A 197 11.48 -1.78 5.27
C ARG A 197 10.64 -2.04 4.02
N ILE A 198 11.28 -2.16 2.84
CA ILE A 198 10.59 -2.48 1.58
C ILE A 198 9.87 -3.83 1.70
N PHE A 199 10.58 -4.86 2.19
CA PHE A 199 10.00 -6.18 2.39
C PHE A 199 8.76 -6.14 3.29
N LEU A 200 8.85 -5.52 4.46
CA LEU A 200 7.74 -5.43 5.40
C LEU A 200 6.55 -4.68 4.82
N LEU A 201 6.78 -3.52 4.19
CA LEU A 201 5.71 -2.72 3.62
C LEU A 201 5.02 -3.45 2.47
N HIS A 202 5.78 -4.08 1.55
CA HIS A 202 5.23 -4.89 0.46
C HIS A 202 4.31 -5.98 0.98
N HIS A 203 4.77 -6.77 1.98
CA HIS A 203 3.95 -7.87 2.50
C HIS A 203 2.72 -7.39 3.27
N VAL A 204 2.78 -6.22 3.91
CA VAL A 204 1.59 -5.59 4.49
C VAL A 204 0.61 -5.16 3.39
N THR A 205 1.07 -4.46 2.36
CA THR A 205 0.21 -4.03 1.23
C THR A 205 -0.36 -5.22 0.46
N PHE A 206 0.47 -6.22 0.14
CA PHE A 206 0.01 -7.44 -0.55
C PHE A 206 -0.97 -8.27 0.29
N SER A 207 -0.90 -8.16 1.63
CA SER A 207 -1.89 -8.78 2.51
C SER A 207 -3.27 -8.13 2.40
N ILE A 208 -3.34 -6.85 2.02
CA ILE A 208 -4.64 -6.21 1.73
C ILE A 208 -5.30 -6.89 0.53
N ASN A 209 -4.54 -7.14 -0.55
CA ASN A 209 -5.08 -7.79 -1.75
C ASN A 209 -5.44 -9.27 -1.52
N SER A 210 -4.71 -9.96 -0.66
CA SER A 210 -4.83 -11.40 -0.44
C SER A 210 -5.65 -11.74 0.80
N ILE A 211 -5.17 -11.38 1.99
CA ILE A 211 -5.82 -11.75 3.27
C ILE A 211 -7.15 -11.02 3.43
N CYS A 212 -7.19 -9.72 3.12
CA CYS A 212 -8.43 -8.93 3.29
C CYS A 212 -9.50 -9.22 2.24
N HIS A 213 -9.25 -10.09 1.25
CA HIS A 213 -10.27 -10.65 0.37
C HIS A 213 -10.65 -12.11 0.70
N LEU A 214 -9.99 -12.75 1.69
CA LEU A 214 -10.29 -14.13 2.10
C LEU A 214 -10.82 -14.24 3.53
N TRP A 215 -10.22 -13.51 4.48
CA TRP A 215 -10.53 -13.65 5.91
C TRP A 215 -10.84 -12.30 6.56
N GLY A 216 -11.73 -12.33 7.53
CA GLY A 216 -12.10 -11.17 8.31
C GLY A 216 -13.62 -10.98 8.41
N THR A 217 -14.03 -9.78 8.82
CA THR A 217 -15.44 -9.44 9.05
C THR A 217 -16.01 -8.59 7.93
N ARG A 218 -17.33 -8.72 7.71
CA ARG A 218 -18.11 -7.92 6.75
C ARG A 218 -19.28 -7.29 7.50
N ARG A 219 -19.53 -6.01 7.26
CA ARG A 219 -20.60 -5.26 7.92
C ARG A 219 -21.61 -4.70 6.93
N PHE A 220 -21.15 -4.37 5.73
CA PHE A 220 -21.93 -3.70 4.71
C PHE A 220 -22.27 -4.64 3.55
N ARG A 221 -23.26 -4.27 2.76
CA ARG A 221 -23.58 -4.93 1.49
C ARG A 221 -22.58 -4.45 0.44
N CYS A 222 -21.75 -5.35 -0.04
CA CYS A 222 -20.80 -5.17 -1.14
C CYS A 222 -20.85 -6.41 -2.04
N ASP A 223 -20.65 -6.19 -3.34
CA ASP A 223 -20.69 -7.24 -4.37
C ASP A 223 -19.31 -7.91 -4.58
N ASP A 224 -18.37 -7.72 -3.67
CA ASP A 224 -17.04 -8.28 -3.64
C ASP A 224 -16.82 -9.11 -2.36
N GLU A 225 -15.65 -9.72 -2.20
CA GLU A 225 -15.30 -10.53 -1.04
C GLU A 225 -14.40 -9.81 -0.02
N SER A 226 -14.27 -8.49 -0.11
CA SER A 226 -13.49 -7.67 0.83
C SER A 226 -13.90 -7.86 2.29
N ARG A 227 -12.94 -7.84 3.21
CA ARG A 227 -13.12 -8.09 4.64
C ARG A 227 -12.26 -7.16 5.48
N ASN A 228 -12.71 -6.86 6.70
CA ASN A 228 -11.95 -6.10 7.69
C ASN A 228 -11.09 -7.05 8.51
N VAL A 229 -9.79 -6.72 8.64
CA VAL A 229 -8.81 -7.51 9.39
C VAL A 229 -8.17 -6.64 10.48
N PHE A 230 -8.66 -6.79 11.71
CA PHE A 230 -8.28 -5.94 12.86
C PHE A 230 -6.77 -5.87 13.12
N TRP A 231 -6.11 -7.04 13.25
CA TRP A 231 -4.71 -7.11 13.64
C TRP A 231 -3.73 -6.50 12.63
N LEU A 232 -4.14 -6.38 11.37
CA LEU A 232 -3.34 -5.79 10.30
C LEU A 232 -3.53 -4.26 10.17
N SER A 233 -4.58 -3.70 10.79
CA SER A 233 -5.02 -2.32 10.56
C SER A 233 -3.99 -1.25 10.92
N ILE A 234 -3.24 -1.44 12.02
CA ILE A 234 -2.23 -0.46 12.45
C ILE A 234 -1.04 -0.47 11.48
N LEU A 235 -0.53 -1.65 11.14
CA LEU A 235 0.61 -1.82 10.25
C LEU A 235 0.30 -1.32 8.82
N SER A 236 -0.93 -1.48 8.38
CA SER A 236 -1.41 -1.03 7.07
C SER A 236 -1.95 0.40 7.05
N PHE A 237 -1.75 1.19 8.09
CA PHE A 237 -2.26 2.58 8.19
C PHE A 237 -3.79 2.69 8.02
N GLY A 238 -4.54 1.66 8.42
CA GLY A 238 -5.98 1.60 8.31
C GLY A 238 -6.50 0.89 7.06
N GLU A 239 -5.64 0.51 6.10
CA GLU A 239 -6.06 -0.14 4.85
C GLU A 239 -6.73 -1.50 5.08
N ALA A 240 -6.42 -2.18 6.19
CA ALA A 240 -7.05 -3.45 6.56
C ALA A 240 -8.50 -3.32 7.08
N TRP A 241 -9.03 -2.13 7.24
CA TRP A 241 -10.48 -1.87 7.27
C TRP A 241 -11.05 -1.92 5.84
N HIS A 242 -10.67 -2.94 5.11
CA HIS A 242 -10.78 -3.04 3.67
C HIS A 242 -12.22 -3.21 3.18
N HIS A 243 -13.03 -3.94 3.95
CA HIS A 243 -14.47 -4.01 3.67
C HIS A 243 -15.20 -2.67 3.83
N ASN A 244 -14.84 -1.90 4.87
CA ASN A 244 -15.38 -0.55 5.01
C ASN A 244 -14.99 0.33 3.82
N HIS A 245 -13.73 0.20 3.36
CA HIS A 245 -13.23 0.91 2.20
C HIS A 245 -13.99 0.52 0.93
N HIS A 246 -14.17 -0.76 0.64
CA HIS A 246 -14.93 -1.23 -0.53
C HIS A 246 -16.41 -0.81 -0.47
N ALA A 247 -17.01 -0.76 0.73
CA ALA A 247 -18.35 -0.23 0.89
C ALA A 247 -18.42 1.29 0.60
N PHE A 248 -17.37 2.05 0.91
CA PHE A 248 -17.32 3.50 0.79
C PHE A 248 -15.97 3.99 0.23
N PRO A 249 -15.65 3.69 -1.03
CA PRO A 249 -14.30 3.89 -1.58
C PRO A 249 -13.86 5.35 -1.60
N THR A 250 -14.78 6.31 -1.63
CA THR A 250 -14.44 7.75 -1.58
C THR A 250 -14.17 8.27 -0.16
N SER A 251 -14.38 7.47 0.89
CA SER A 251 -14.12 7.89 2.27
C SER A 251 -12.63 8.17 2.48
N ALA A 252 -12.33 9.27 3.19
CA ALA A 252 -10.98 9.53 3.67
C ALA A 252 -10.61 8.67 4.90
N PHE A 253 -11.59 7.99 5.49
CA PHE A 253 -11.47 7.16 6.68
C PHE A 253 -11.91 5.74 6.36
N HIS A 254 -11.05 4.78 6.60
CA HIS A 254 -11.39 3.36 6.48
C HIS A 254 -11.91 2.80 7.80
N GLY A 255 -11.40 3.28 8.95
CA GLY A 255 -12.00 3.06 10.24
C GLY A 255 -13.28 3.89 10.41
N LEU A 256 -14.43 3.24 10.55
CA LEU A 256 -15.74 3.90 10.69
C LEU A 256 -16.32 3.80 12.11
N LYS A 257 -15.79 2.92 12.96
CA LYS A 257 -16.11 2.82 14.38
C LYS A 257 -14.99 3.44 15.23
N ARG A 258 -15.31 3.90 16.44
CA ARG A 258 -14.33 4.54 17.34
C ARG A 258 -13.11 3.68 17.66
N TRP A 259 -13.24 2.36 17.67
CA TRP A 259 -12.17 1.41 17.93
C TRP A 259 -11.42 0.94 16.65
N GLU A 260 -11.94 1.28 15.48
CA GLU A 260 -11.31 0.99 14.20
C GLU A 260 -10.19 2.00 13.95
N VAL A 261 -9.02 1.72 14.54
CA VAL A 261 -7.84 2.60 14.45
C VAL A 261 -7.39 2.74 12.99
N ASP A 262 -7.34 3.98 12.50
CA ASP A 262 -6.99 4.34 11.13
C ASP A 262 -5.89 5.43 11.15
N PRO A 263 -4.59 5.05 11.22
CA PRO A 263 -3.50 6.03 11.26
C PRO A 263 -3.45 6.92 10.01
N GLY A 264 -3.80 6.41 8.82
CA GLY A 264 -3.89 7.21 7.59
C GLY A 264 -4.98 8.29 7.68
N GLY A 265 -6.17 7.93 8.21
CA GLY A 265 -7.23 8.89 8.48
C GLY A 265 -6.82 9.95 9.51
N LEU A 266 -6.12 9.55 10.58
CA LEU A 266 -5.59 10.49 11.58
C LEU A 266 -4.57 11.47 10.97
N PHE A 267 -3.72 11.00 10.05
CA PHE A 267 -2.80 11.87 9.32
C PHE A 267 -3.55 12.90 8.46
N ILE A 268 -4.62 12.49 7.76
CA ILE A 268 -5.47 13.41 6.98
C ILE A 268 -6.14 14.45 7.88
N VAL A 269 -6.64 14.07 9.06
CA VAL A 269 -7.18 15.01 10.07
C VAL A 269 -6.12 16.02 10.50
N THR A 270 -4.88 15.56 10.67
CA THR A 270 -3.77 16.47 11.03
C THR A 270 -3.53 17.48 9.92
N LEU A 271 -3.45 17.06 8.65
CA LEU A 271 -3.35 17.98 7.53
C LEU A 271 -4.52 18.98 7.47
N GLU A 272 -5.75 18.50 7.69
CA GLU A 272 -6.95 19.35 7.68
C GLU A 272 -6.91 20.40 8.79
N ARG A 273 -6.50 20.05 10.01
CA ARG A 273 -6.36 20.96 11.14
C ARG A 273 -5.35 22.09 10.89
N PHE A 274 -4.30 21.80 10.11
CA PHE A 274 -3.31 22.81 9.71
C PHE A 274 -3.69 23.54 8.41
N GLY A 275 -4.89 23.35 7.87
CA GLY A 275 -5.33 23.95 6.61
C GLY A 275 -4.60 23.43 5.38
N LEU A 276 -3.93 22.28 5.49
CA LEU A 276 -3.16 21.63 4.43
C LEU A 276 -4.00 20.62 3.63
N ALA A 277 -5.17 20.24 4.13
CA ALA A 277 -6.16 19.42 3.43
C ALA A 277 -7.55 20.03 3.57
N TRP A 278 -8.41 19.84 2.55
CA TRP A 278 -9.80 20.30 2.55
C TRP A 278 -10.68 19.35 1.72
N ASN A 279 -12.01 19.55 1.79
CA ASN A 279 -13.00 18.67 1.15
C ASN A 279 -12.79 17.21 1.55
N VAL A 280 -12.47 16.98 2.82
CA VAL A 280 -12.23 15.65 3.37
C VAL A 280 -13.55 14.90 3.46
N VAL A 281 -13.69 13.83 2.68
CA VAL A 281 -14.92 13.03 2.58
C VAL A 281 -15.09 12.16 3.81
N ARG A 282 -16.20 12.34 4.53
CA ARG A 282 -16.62 11.55 5.68
C ARG A 282 -17.94 10.84 5.39
N ILE A 283 -18.06 9.62 5.85
CA ILE A 283 -19.31 8.87 5.69
C ILE A 283 -20.17 9.06 6.94
N THR A 284 -21.37 9.59 6.74
CA THR A 284 -22.30 9.84 7.85
C THR A 284 -22.91 8.53 8.38
N PRO A 285 -23.34 8.49 9.65
CA PRO A 285 -24.01 7.32 10.22
C PRO A 285 -25.18 6.83 9.37
N GLU A 286 -26.02 7.74 8.85
CA GLU A 286 -27.18 7.40 8.03
C GLU A 286 -26.79 6.73 6.71
N ARG A 287 -25.63 7.09 6.13
CA ARG A 287 -25.10 6.40 4.95
C ARG A 287 -24.58 5.02 5.28
N GLN A 288 -24.01 4.83 6.47
CA GLN A 288 -23.57 3.52 6.95
C GLN A 288 -24.77 2.60 7.16
N GLU A 289 -25.78 3.04 7.91
CA GLU A 289 -27.02 2.30 8.20
C GLU A 289 -27.72 1.79 6.92
N ARG A 290 -27.78 2.63 5.89
CA ARG A 290 -28.38 2.24 4.59
C ARG A 290 -27.67 1.07 3.90
N LYS A 291 -26.39 0.87 4.18
CA LYS A 291 -25.58 -0.22 3.61
C LYS A 291 -25.37 -1.39 4.58
N GLU A 292 -25.72 -1.24 5.85
CA GLU A 292 -25.52 -2.33 6.81
C GLU A 292 -26.34 -3.57 6.43
N VAL A 293 -25.73 -4.73 6.60
CA VAL A 293 -26.45 -6.00 6.50
C VAL A 293 -27.37 -6.07 7.72
N ALA A 294 -28.66 -6.30 7.50
CA ALA A 294 -29.59 -6.51 8.61
C ALA A 294 -28.99 -7.59 9.53
N SER A 295 -28.73 -7.23 10.80
CA SER A 295 -28.31 -8.21 11.78
C SER A 295 -29.46 -9.23 11.89
N ASN A 296 -29.22 -10.48 11.51
CA ASN A 296 -30.10 -11.56 11.92
C ASN A 296 -30.01 -11.61 13.45
N THR A 297 -30.90 -10.87 14.12
CA THR A 297 -31.23 -11.11 15.51
C THR A 297 -32.01 -12.41 15.54
N ALA A 298 -31.28 -13.51 15.71
CA ALA A 298 -31.83 -14.78 16.15
C ALA A 298 -31.24 -15.13 17.50
#